data_c71f9db3bf194e3691fe25905073f373
#
_entry.id   c71f9db3bf194e3691fe25905073f373
#
_cell.length_a   1.000
_cell.length_b   1.000
_cell.length_c   1.000
_cell.angle_alpha   90.00
_cell.angle_beta   90.00
_cell.angle_gamma   90.00
#
_symmetry.space_group_name_H-M   'P 1'
#
loop_
_entity.id
_entity.type
_entity.pdbx_description
1 polymer ?
#
loop_
_entity_poly.entity_id
_entity_poly.type
_entity_poly.pdbx_seq_one_letter_code
_entity_poly.pdbx_strand_id
1 'polypeptide(L)'
;MLVVKKSGCFLVASALLGLSAQVTQAETFTGITGGTQPFSTQQPSLALTNFIQATGIYPARESSFGAGEAVLGSIRTFAGNYAPGSVAANGQQFSISSNTALFSLLGTNFGGNGINNFALPDLRGKTMIGTGAGPGLSNREVGEQVGSATNSMTIAQLPVHTHTDSGAGNLDFGPAGGGQPINNMQPSLGVSYVIALDGYFPQPGAGGTGGSFIGQVSAFAGNFAPGGYAFADGSVLSIADNISLFSVIGTTYGGDGANTFALPDLRGRTIIGAGQGPSLTLHNLGDVVGAEQVSLNQQQMPTHTHTVVPNFSNTNPTGGILDNSGQLSSIQPIDNMQPSLALNYLIATQGIYPSRDGGVAGETLLGEVTAFAGNYAPGGWAFADGRLLAIAQNQALFSLLGTSFGGDGRLTFALPDLRGRTIVGAEGSYNLGQTSGTEKISLNLANLASHQHSITTVPLPQTFTLMLAGLGVFGVFAQRRKQNEVTA
;
A
#
# COMPACT_ATOMS: atom_id res chain seq x y z
N MET A 1 -71.29 -81.08 10.56
CA MET A 1 -70.65 -82.34 10.18
C MET A 1 -69.62 -82.12 9.13
N LEU A 2 -68.46 -82.50 9.38
CA LEU A 2 -67.26 -82.59 8.57
C LEU A 2 -66.58 -81.28 8.06
N VAL A 3 -65.43 -81.14 8.64
CA VAL A 3 -64.38 -80.23 8.40
C VAL A 3 -63.56 -80.69 7.19
N VAL A 4 -63.10 -79.72 6.34
CA VAL A 4 -61.86 -79.89 5.55
C VAL A 4 -61.09 -78.63 5.59
N LYS A 5 -59.89 -78.71 6.19
CA LYS A 5 -58.80 -77.72 6.20
C LYS A 5 -58.20 -77.65 4.81
N LYS A 6 -57.97 -76.41 4.29
CA LYS A 6 -57.03 -76.17 3.23
C LYS A 6 -56.02 -75.07 3.74
N SER A 7 -54.80 -75.49 3.82
CA SER A 7 -53.61 -74.63 4.12
C SER A 7 -53.40 -73.66 2.99
N GLY A 8 -53.50 -72.39 3.29
CA GLY A 8 -53.05 -71.29 2.40
C GLY A 8 -51.72 -70.78 2.81
N CYS A 9 -50.75 -70.86 1.88
CA CYS A 9 -49.40 -70.30 2.01
C CYS A 9 -49.56 -68.81 1.87
N PHE A 10 -49.27 -68.07 2.96
CA PHE A 10 -49.13 -66.61 2.90
C PHE A 10 -47.71 -66.24 2.52
N LEU A 11 -47.58 -65.72 1.27
CA LEU A 11 -46.39 -64.97 0.89
C LEU A 11 -46.42 -63.60 1.59
N VAL A 12 -45.55 -63.39 2.56
CA VAL A 12 -45.35 -62.09 3.10
C VAL A 12 -44.26 -61.40 2.20
N ALA A 13 -44.70 -60.53 1.32
CA ALA A 13 -43.86 -59.65 0.61
C ALA A 13 -43.49 -58.51 1.56
N SER A 14 -42.28 -58.56 2.14
CA SER A 14 -41.73 -57.48 2.90
C SER A 14 -41.31 -56.37 1.95
N ALA A 15 -42.16 -55.35 1.82
CA ALA A 15 -41.76 -54.11 1.20
C ALA A 15 -40.73 -53.40 2.12
N LEU A 16 -39.45 -53.51 1.80
CA LEU A 16 -38.44 -52.61 2.36
C LEU A 16 -38.67 -51.22 1.78
N LEU A 17 -39.42 -50.39 2.50
CA LEU A 17 -39.31 -48.94 2.31
C LEU A 17 -37.87 -48.54 2.66
N GLY A 18 -37.09 -48.23 1.61
CA GLY A 18 -35.80 -47.59 1.76
C GLY A 18 -36.00 -46.16 2.27
N LEU A 19 -36.03 -45.98 3.59
CA LEU A 19 -35.70 -44.66 4.16
C LEU A 19 -34.22 -44.45 3.93
N SER A 20 -33.86 -43.70 2.90
CA SER A 20 -32.59 -43.08 2.82
C SER A 20 -32.53 -42.02 3.92
N ALA A 21 -32.08 -42.38 5.12
CA ALA A 21 -31.64 -41.42 6.09
C ALA A 21 -30.45 -40.68 5.44
N GLN A 22 -30.69 -39.46 5.02
CA GLN A 22 -29.60 -38.54 4.77
C GLN A 22 -28.91 -38.34 6.12
N VAL A 23 -27.85 -39.09 6.35
CA VAL A 23 -26.92 -38.81 7.42
C VAL A 23 -26.29 -37.50 7.01
N THR A 24 -26.74 -36.39 7.57
CA THR A 24 -25.99 -35.15 7.57
C THR A 24 -24.68 -35.46 8.32
N GLN A 25 -23.63 -35.76 7.56
CA GLN A 25 -22.30 -35.85 8.13
C GLN A 25 -21.99 -34.53 8.78
N ALA A 26 -21.71 -34.53 10.07
CA ALA A 26 -21.19 -33.37 10.74
C ALA A 26 -19.86 -33.03 10.04
N GLU A 27 -19.76 -31.81 9.52
CA GLU A 27 -18.52 -31.33 8.91
C GLU A 27 -17.43 -31.37 9.99
N THR A 28 -16.39 -32.13 9.74
CA THR A 28 -15.18 -32.12 10.57
C THR A 28 -14.19 -31.14 9.98
N PHE A 29 -13.49 -30.42 10.83
CA PHE A 29 -12.49 -29.42 10.43
C PHE A 29 -11.11 -29.81 10.89
N THR A 30 -10.09 -29.31 10.20
CA THR A 30 -8.70 -29.38 10.67
C THR A 30 -8.52 -28.51 11.90
N GLY A 31 -7.39 -28.68 12.59
CA GLY A 31 -6.93 -27.71 13.57
C GLY A 31 -6.65 -26.35 12.94
N ILE A 32 -6.79 -25.29 13.73
CA ILE A 32 -6.55 -23.90 13.28
C ILE A 32 -5.06 -23.67 13.10
N THR A 33 -4.68 -23.06 12.00
CA THR A 33 -3.31 -22.58 11.71
C THR A 33 -3.32 -21.13 11.30
N GLY A 34 -2.22 -20.41 11.59
CA GLY A 34 -2.04 -18.98 11.32
C GLY A 34 -2.12 -18.15 12.60
N GLY A 35 -1.48 -16.98 12.57
CA GLY A 35 -1.39 -16.07 13.72
C GLY A 35 -2.15 -14.77 13.56
N THR A 36 -2.59 -14.43 12.35
CA THR A 36 -3.28 -13.17 12.00
C THR A 36 -2.53 -11.91 12.47
N GLN A 37 -1.20 -12.01 12.63
CA GLN A 37 -0.40 -10.87 13.03
C GLN A 37 -0.29 -9.84 11.89
N PRO A 38 -0.29 -8.54 12.20
CA PRO A 38 -0.17 -7.51 11.20
C PRO A 38 1.21 -7.53 10.52
N PHE A 39 1.24 -7.16 9.25
CA PHE A 39 2.44 -6.89 8.47
C PHE A 39 2.47 -5.43 8.04
N SER A 40 3.67 -4.90 7.75
CA SER A 40 3.86 -3.50 7.38
C SER A 40 3.38 -3.25 5.94
N THR A 41 2.67 -2.14 5.74
CA THR A 41 2.27 -1.63 4.42
C THR A 41 3.11 -0.41 4.01
N GLN A 42 4.18 -0.13 4.75
CA GLN A 42 5.03 1.03 4.45
C GLN A 42 5.98 0.73 3.30
N GLN A 43 5.85 1.49 2.22
CA GLN A 43 6.82 1.51 1.12
C GLN A 43 8.09 2.28 1.53
N PRO A 44 9.20 2.15 0.77
CA PRO A 44 10.42 2.88 1.07
C PRO A 44 10.17 4.38 1.24
N SER A 45 10.51 4.91 2.39
CA SER A 45 10.20 6.28 2.79
C SER A 45 11.39 6.92 3.49
N LEU A 46 11.49 8.25 3.38
CA LEU A 46 12.42 9.07 4.14
C LEU A 46 11.65 10.13 4.92
N ALA A 47 11.90 10.23 6.21
CA ALA A 47 11.24 11.18 7.08
C ALA A 47 11.82 12.59 6.92
N LEU A 48 10.97 13.53 6.51
CA LEU A 48 11.28 14.97 6.40
C LEU A 48 10.18 15.77 7.09
N THR A 49 10.49 17.04 7.42
CA THR A 49 9.53 17.92 8.09
C THR A 49 8.66 18.62 7.07
N ASN A 50 7.35 18.62 7.29
CA ASN A 50 6.37 19.30 6.44
C ASN A 50 5.78 20.50 7.16
N PHE A 51 5.67 21.61 6.45
CA PHE A 51 5.14 22.88 6.95
C PHE A 51 4.05 23.40 6.00
N ILE A 52 3.09 24.12 6.55
CA ILE A 52 2.10 24.83 5.75
C ILE A 52 2.36 26.35 5.85
N GLN A 53 2.27 27.03 4.73
CA GLN A 53 2.35 28.47 4.64
C GLN A 53 1.06 29.08 5.21
N ALA A 54 1.12 29.58 6.45
CA ALA A 54 -0.03 30.15 7.15
C ALA A 54 -0.21 31.64 6.91
N THR A 55 0.80 32.28 6.35
CA THR A 55 0.81 33.71 5.95
C THR A 55 1.34 33.83 4.53
N GLY A 56 0.95 34.87 3.80
CA GLY A 56 1.39 35.09 2.44
C GLY A 56 0.26 35.61 1.55
N ILE A 57 0.47 35.54 0.26
CA ILE A 57 -0.49 36.03 -0.72
C ILE A 57 -1.64 35.01 -0.86
N TYR A 58 -2.86 35.54 -0.83
CA TYR A 58 -4.03 34.72 -1.09
C TYR A 58 -4.01 34.24 -2.55
N PRO A 59 -4.06 32.93 -2.81
CA PRO A 59 -4.04 32.40 -4.18
C PRO A 59 -5.30 32.81 -4.91
N ALA A 60 -5.15 33.53 -6.02
CA ALA A 60 -6.21 33.83 -6.96
C ALA A 60 -6.02 32.98 -8.22
N ARG A 61 -7.11 32.64 -8.91
CA ARG A 61 -7.06 31.78 -10.11
C ARG A 61 -6.47 32.49 -11.34
N GLU A 62 -6.59 33.81 -11.40
CA GLU A 62 -6.27 34.59 -12.59
C GLU A 62 -5.04 35.49 -12.45
N SER A 63 -4.40 35.53 -11.27
CA SER A 63 -3.19 36.32 -11.06
C SER A 63 -1.96 35.42 -11.11
N SER A 64 -1.06 35.69 -12.07
CA SER A 64 0.33 35.17 -11.96
C SER A 64 0.98 35.77 -10.74
N PHE A 65 1.44 34.91 -9.82
CA PHE A 65 2.24 35.36 -8.69
C PHE A 65 3.64 35.67 -9.18
N GLY A 66 4.19 36.77 -8.71
CA GLY A 66 5.61 37.08 -8.97
C GLY A 66 6.49 35.97 -8.40
N ALA A 67 7.57 35.67 -9.12
CA ALA A 67 8.60 34.79 -8.60
C ALA A 67 9.06 35.32 -7.23
N GLY A 68 8.95 34.49 -6.18
CA GLY A 68 9.37 34.88 -4.83
C GLY A 68 8.24 35.17 -3.85
N GLU A 69 6.98 35.00 -4.22
CA GLU A 69 5.86 35.24 -3.34
C GLU A 69 5.37 33.93 -2.67
N ALA A 70 5.20 33.97 -1.33
CA ALA A 70 4.64 32.84 -0.58
C ALA A 70 3.14 32.72 -0.86
N VAL A 71 2.74 31.59 -1.41
CA VAL A 71 1.31 31.28 -1.63
C VAL A 71 0.73 30.69 -0.36
N LEU A 72 -0.30 31.37 0.20
CA LEU A 72 -1.03 30.90 1.37
C LEU A 72 -1.59 29.49 1.13
N GLY A 73 -1.39 28.58 2.08
CA GLY A 73 -1.86 27.18 1.96
C GLY A 73 -0.91 26.23 1.23
N SER A 74 0.23 26.70 0.71
CA SER A 74 1.27 25.82 0.16
C SER A 74 1.88 24.94 1.25
N ILE A 75 2.13 23.68 0.93
CA ILE A 75 2.85 22.75 1.80
C ILE A 75 4.29 22.64 1.31
N ARG A 76 5.22 22.96 2.18
CA ARG A 76 6.66 22.93 1.90
C ARG A 76 7.32 21.83 2.73
N THR A 77 8.23 21.10 2.12
CA THR A 77 9.02 20.07 2.79
C THR A 77 10.44 20.58 3.05
N PHE A 78 10.97 20.24 4.19
CA PHE A 78 12.24 20.76 4.64
C PHE A 78 13.12 19.67 5.26
N ALA A 79 14.41 19.69 4.96
CA ALA A 79 15.39 18.76 5.50
C ALA A 79 15.93 19.16 6.89
N GLY A 80 15.40 20.21 7.48
CA GLY A 80 15.73 20.68 8.82
C GLY A 80 14.57 20.50 9.82
N ASN A 81 14.82 20.86 11.07
CA ASN A 81 13.89 20.67 12.19
C ASN A 81 12.86 21.80 12.36
N TYR A 82 12.96 22.88 11.60
CA TYR A 82 12.02 24.00 11.67
C TYR A 82 11.94 24.73 10.32
N ALA A 83 10.81 25.36 10.04
CA ALA A 83 10.63 26.26 8.91
C ALA A 83 10.25 27.65 9.39
N PRO A 84 10.99 28.67 8.96
CA PRO A 84 10.65 30.06 9.26
C PRO A 84 9.41 30.51 8.47
N GLY A 85 8.60 31.36 9.07
CA GLY A 85 7.41 31.94 8.41
C GLY A 85 6.31 30.95 8.07
N SER A 86 6.48 29.67 8.42
CA SER A 86 5.53 28.57 8.17
C SER A 86 5.19 27.90 9.49
N VAL A 87 4.10 27.15 9.48
CA VAL A 87 3.60 26.42 10.65
C VAL A 87 3.71 24.92 10.37
N ALA A 88 4.13 24.14 11.36
CA ALA A 88 4.22 22.69 11.19
C ALA A 88 2.87 22.10 10.76
N ALA A 89 2.91 21.21 9.77
CA ALA A 89 1.74 20.48 9.29
C ALA A 89 1.44 19.29 10.22
N ASN A 90 1.04 19.60 11.45
CA ASN A 90 0.86 18.65 12.57
C ASN A 90 -0.57 18.60 13.12
N GLY A 91 -1.54 19.08 12.36
CA GLY A 91 -2.96 19.02 12.73
C GLY A 91 -3.41 20.01 13.80
N GLN A 92 -2.59 21.00 14.16
CA GLN A 92 -2.97 21.97 15.17
C GLN A 92 -4.19 22.80 14.75
N GLN A 93 -4.98 23.21 15.73
CA GLN A 93 -6.20 24.00 15.49
C GLN A 93 -5.90 25.49 15.51
N PHE A 94 -6.47 26.22 14.54
CA PHE A 94 -6.39 27.65 14.40
C PHE A 94 -7.75 28.31 14.61
N SER A 95 -7.76 29.50 15.20
CA SER A 95 -8.97 30.33 15.30
C SER A 95 -9.31 30.90 13.93
N ILE A 96 -10.58 30.79 13.52
CA ILE A 96 -11.08 31.35 12.27
C ILE A 96 -10.96 32.87 12.30
N SER A 97 -11.29 33.51 13.41
CA SER A 97 -11.31 34.98 13.54
C SER A 97 -9.95 35.64 13.28
N SER A 98 -8.85 34.91 13.59
CA SER A 98 -7.47 35.40 13.38
C SER A 98 -6.85 34.92 12.07
N ASN A 99 -7.49 33.98 11.36
CA ASN A 99 -6.94 33.31 10.16
C ASN A 99 -8.00 33.13 9.08
N THR A 100 -8.82 34.16 8.83
CA THR A 100 -9.97 34.09 7.91
C THR A 100 -9.57 33.73 6.47
N ALA A 101 -8.45 34.26 5.99
CA ALA A 101 -7.95 33.96 4.65
C ALA A 101 -7.53 32.50 4.50
N LEU A 102 -6.80 31.96 5.49
CA LEU A 102 -6.40 30.55 5.48
C LEU A 102 -7.61 29.63 5.62
N PHE A 103 -8.57 29.98 6.48
CA PHE A 103 -9.81 29.23 6.62
C PHE A 103 -10.63 29.20 5.31
N SER A 104 -10.69 30.31 4.56
CA SER A 104 -11.40 30.32 3.29
C SER A 104 -10.79 29.38 2.23
N LEU A 105 -9.50 29.02 2.34
CA LEU A 105 -8.84 28.04 1.49
C LEU A 105 -9.01 26.60 1.98
N LEU A 106 -8.80 26.38 3.28
CA LEU A 106 -8.74 25.03 3.86
C LEU A 106 -10.13 24.53 4.27
N GLY A 107 -11.03 25.44 4.65
CA GLY A 107 -12.30 25.03 5.25
C GLY A 107 -12.08 24.13 6.48
N THR A 108 -12.87 23.09 6.58
CA THR A 108 -12.76 22.03 7.58
C THR A 108 -12.21 20.70 7.02
N ASN A 109 -11.59 20.74 5.84
CA ASN A 109 -11.09 19.53 5.16
C ASN A 109 -10.11 18.74 6.03
N PHE A 110 -9.35 19.41 6.88
CA PHE A 110 -8.38 18.79 7.78
C PHE A 110 -8.87 18.66 9.22
N GLY A 111 -10.12 19.11 9.51
CA GLY A 111 -10.76 19.06 10.81
C GLY A 111 -11.14 20.43 11.38
N GLY A 112 -11.52 20.44 12.65
CA GLY A 112 -12.08 21.60 13.33
C GLY A 112 -13.62 21.64 13.26
N ASN A 113 -14.23 22.63 13.92
CA ASN A 113 -15.70 22.73 14.00
C ASN A 113 -16.31 23.67 12.95
N GLY A 114 -15.50 24.43 12.19
CA GLY A 114 -15.96 25.35 11.15
C GLY A 114 -16.76 26.56 11.66
N ILE A 115 -16.86 26.73 12.97
CA ILE A 115 -17.57 27.83 13.61
C ILE A 115 -16.58 28.85 14.21
N ASN A 116 -15.65 28.38 15.02
CA ASN A 116 -14.62 29.20 15.64
C ASN A 116 -13.20 28.68 15.42
N ASN A 117 -13.04 27.42 14.99
CA ASN A 117 -11.75 26.83 14.68
C ASN A 117 -11.77 25.93 13.44
N PHE A 118 -10.59 25.73 12.87
CA PHE A 118 -10.28 24.76 11.84
C PHE A 118 -8.91 24.15 12.11
N ALA A 119 -8.63 22.98 11.55
CA ALA A 119 -7.35 22.29 11.71
C ALA A 119 -6.44 22.47 10.48
N LEU A 120 -5.14 22.51 10.72
CA LEU A 120 -4.13 22.37 9.66
C LEU A 120 -3.97 20.91 9.24
N PRO A 121 -3.38 20.64 8.07
CA PRO A 121 -3.00 19.29 7.68
C PRO A 121 -2.14 18.59 8.74
N ASP A 122 -2.42 17.33 9.05
CA ASP A 122 -1.57 16.49 9.91
C ASP A 122 -0.83 15.46 9.04
N LEU A 123 0.43 15.78 8.74
CA LEU A 123 1.31 14.95 7.92
C LEU A 123 2.27 14.10 8.76
N ARG A 124 2.20 14.15 10.08
CA ARG A 124 3.05 13.32 10.95
C ARG A 124 2.82 11.83 10.68
N GLY A 125 3.87 11.13 10.31
CA GLY A 125 3.80 9.70 9.97
C GLY A 125 3.02 9.36 8.71
N LYS A 126 2.65 10.36 7.90
CA LYS A 126 1.89 10.18 6.66
C LYS A 126 2.67 10.69 5.46
N THR A 127 2.42 10.09 4.31
CA THR A 127 2.83 10.64 3.02
C THR A 127 1.72 11.49 2.42
N MET A 128 2.04 12.31 1.45
CA MET A 128 1.06 13.05 0.68
C MET A 128 0.60 12.24 -0.52
N ILE A 129 -0.71 12.24 -0.81
CA ILE A 129 -1.31 11.59 -1.97
C ILE A 129 -2.15 12.61 -2.75
N GLY A 130 -2.05 12.60 -4.07
CA GLY A 130 -2.75 13.55 -4.92
C GLY A 130 -4.27 13.34 -4.94
N THR A 131 -5.01 14.44 -4.89
CA THR A 131 -6.47 14.44 -5.02
C THR A 131 -6.93 14.16 -6.44
N GLY A 132 -8.17 13.70 -6.58
CA GLY A 132 -8.80 13.32 -7.86
C GLY A 132 -8.73 11.81 -8.13
N ALA A 133 -9.41 11.39 -9.20
CA ALA A 133 -9.43 10.02 -9.68
C ALA A 133 -8.41 9.83 -10.79
N GLY A 134 -7.29 9.20 -10.49
CA GLY A 134 -6.33 8.74 -11.50
C GLY A 134 -6.86 7.53 -12.27
N PRO A 135 -6.29 7.20 -13.44
CA PRO A 135 -6.70 6.04 -14.21
C PRO A 135 -6.60 4.73 -13.39
N GLY A 136 -7.74 4.06 -13.18
CA GLY A 136 -7.82 2.82 -12.40
C GLY A 136 -7.65 2.98 -10.89
N LEU A 137 -7.68 4.20 -10.37
CA LEU A 137 -7.51 4.50 -8.95
C LEU A 137 -8.79 5.10 -8.37
N SER A 138 -8.94 4.98 -7.06
CA SER A 138 -10.04 5.58 -6.31
C SER A 138 -9.93 7.11 -6.33
N ASN A 139 -11.10 7.80 -6.32
CA ASN A 139 -11.11 9.24 -6.14
C ASN A 139 -10.62 9.62 -4.74
N ARG A 140 -9.77 10.64 -4.65
CA ARG A 140 -9.25 11.19 -3.40
C ARG A 140 -9.66 12.64 -3.24
N GLU A 141 -10.00 13.02 -2.03
CA GLU A 141 -10.37 14.39 -1.71
C GLU A 141 -9.30 15.09 -0.84
N VAL A 142 -9.31 16.42 -0.85
CA VAL A 142 -8.41 17.19 0.01
C VAL A 142 -8.73 16.89 1.47
N GLY A 143 -7.72 16.54 2.26
CA GLY A 143 -7.85 16.18 3.68
C GLY A 143 -8.28 14.74 3.94
N GLU A 144 -8.60 13.95 2.90
CA GLU A 144 -8.90 12.53 3.06
C GLU A 144 -7.68 11.79 3.64
N GLN A 145 -7.92 10.99 4.67
CA GLN A 145 -6.89 10.11 5.25
C GLN A 145 -7.15 8.68 4.78
N VAL A 146 -6.14 8.06 4.20
CA VAL A 146 -6.24 6.69 3.68
C VAL A 146 -5.05 5.87 4.13
N GLY A 147 -5.23 4.55 4.08
CA GLY A 147 -4.18 3.60 4.39
C GLY A 147 -3.93 3.40 5.89
N SER A 148 -3.03 2.49 6.17
CA SER A 148 -2.62 2.09 7.52
C SER A 148 -1.14 1.75 7.51
N ALA A 149 -0.44 1.88 8.62
CA ALA A 149 0.97 1.48 8.74
C ALA A 149 1.16 -0.04 8.71
N THR A 150 0.13 -0.76 9.10
CA THR A 150 0.11 -2.22 9.11
C THR A 150 -1.25 -2.74 8.65
N ASN A 151 -1.26 -3.93 8.11
CA ASN A 151 -2.49 -4.63 7.74
C ASN A 151 -2.49 -6.05 8.30
N SER A 152 -3.66 -6.55 8.70
CA SER A 152 -3.85 -7.94 9.13
C SER A 152 -4.70 -8.67 8.10
N MET A 153 -4.28 -9.87 7.73
CA MET A 153 -4.96 -10.66 6.72
C MET A 153 -6.22 -11.33 7.28
N THR A 154 -7.29 -11.30 6.52
CA THR A 154 -8.52 -12.08 6.78
C THR A 154 -8.51 -13.37 5.98
N ILE A 155 -9.32 -14.36 6.37
CA ILE A 155 -9.48 -15.62 5.62
C ILE A 155 -9.90 -15.34 4.17
N ALA A 156 -10.79 -14.37 3.95
CA ALA A 156 -11.24 -14.00 2.61
C ALA A 156 -10.09 -13.49 1.70
N GLN A 157 -9.01 -12.98 2.27
CA GLN A 157 -7.83 -12.47 1.56
C GLN A 157 -6.75 -13.53 1.32
N LEU A 158 -6.86 -14.69 1.98
CA LEU A 158 -5.99 -15.81 1.67
C LEU A 158 -6.22 -16.28 0.23
N PRO A 159 -5.19 -16.70 -0.51
CA PRO A 159 -5.36 -17.45 -1.73
C PRO A 159 -6.22 -18.70 -1.49
N VAL A 160 -7.04 -19.04 -2.45
CA VAL A 160 -7.79 -20.30 -2.38
C VAL A 160 -6.81 -21.46 -2.46
N HIS A 161 -6.79 -22.32 -1.46
CA HIS A 161 -5.85 -23.44 -1.36
C HIS A 161 -6.47 -24.63 -0.65
N THR A 162 -5.92 -25.80 -0.88
CA THR A 162 -6.25 -27.09 -0.24
C THR A 162 -4.96 -27.73 0.25
N HIS A 163 -5.08 -28.79 1.04
CA HIS A 163 -3.96 -29.63 1.48
C HIS A 163 -4.12 -31.06 0.99
N THR A 164 -3.01 -31.76 0.87
CA THR A 164 -2.99 -33.20 0.56
C THR A 164 -2.76 -34.00 1.85
N ASP A 165 -3.44 -35.13 1.97
CA ASP A 165 -3.21 -36.08 3.05
C ASP A 165 -1.84 -36.75 2.88
N SER A 166 -0.95 -36.60 3.85
CA SER A 166 0.40 -37.17 3.84
C SER A 166 0.48 -38.61 4.35
N GLY A 167 -0.63 -39.30 4.61
CA GLY A 167 -0.48 -40.69 5.03
C GLY A 167 -1.64 -41.45 5.65
N ALA A 168 -2.84 -40.91 5.77
CA ALA A 168 -3.93 -41.58 6.49
C ALA A 168 -5.15 -41.96 5.62
N GLY A 169 -5.03 -41.90 4.31
CA GLY A 169 -5.98 -42.51 3.35
C GLY A 169 -7.34 -41.84 3.24
N ASN A 170 -7.67 -41.37 2.04
CA ASN A 170 -9.00 -40.97 1.57
C ASN A 170 -9.70 -39.81 2.32
N LEU A 171 -8.94 -38.85 2.83
CA LEU A 171 -9.50 -37.59 3.28
C LEU A 171 -9.43 -36.54 2.16
N ASP A 172 -10.56 -35.92 1.86
CA ASP A 172 -10.62 -34.76 0.97
C ASP A 172 -10.76 -33.49 1.81
N PHE A 173 -9.88 -32.51 1.54
CA PHE A 173 -9.85 -31.27 2.28
C PHE A 173 -10.46 -30.17 1.41
N GLY A 174 -11.54 -29.61 1.91
CA GLY A 174 -12.19 -28.50 1.26
C GLY A 174 -11.28 -27.27 1.14
N PRO A 175 -11.54 -26.38 0.17
CA PRO A 175 -10.74 -25.17 -0.02
C PRO A 175 -10.92 -24.21 1.16
N ALA A 176 -9.86 -23.49 1.49
CA ALA A 176 -9.90 -22.30 2.34
C ALA A 176 -9.34 -21.09 1.58
N GLY A 177 -9.77 -19.89 1.96
CA GLY A 177 -9.41 -18.65 1.30
C GLY A 177 -10.47 -18.13 0.33
N GLY A 178 -10.37 -16.88 -0.08
CA GLY A 178 -11.29 -16.20 -0.99
C GLY A 178 -10.61 -15.37 -2.06
N GLY A 179 -9.27 -15.21 -2.00
CA GLY A 179 -8.48 -14.44 -2.98
C GLY A 179 -8.82 -12.94 -3.03
N GLN A 180 -9.51 -12.43 -2.00
CA GLN A 180 -9.85 -11.01 -1.94
C GLN A 180 -8.58 -10.15 -1.85
N PRO A 181 -8.57 -8.95 -2.47
CA PRO A 181 -7.41 -8.08 -2.41
C PRO A 181 -7.17 -7.52 -1.00
N ILE A 182 -5.90 -7.28 -0.71
CA ILE A 182 -5.42 -6.62 0.50
C ILE A 182 -5.17 -5.15 0.17
N ASN A 183 -5.57 -4.24 1.07
CA ASN A 183 -5.26 -2.82 0.96
C ASN A 183 -3.73 -2.62 1.11
N ASN A 184 -3.12 -2.00 0.10
CA ASN A 184 -1.67 -1.75 0.01
C ASN A 184 -1.28 -0.29 0.29
N MET A 185 -2.20 0.50 0.83
CA MET A 185 -1.97 1.92 1.08
C MET A 185 -1.32 2.13 2.44
N GLN A 186 -0.14 2.77 2.47
CA GLN A 186 0.43 3.29 3.72
C GLN A 186 -0.35 4.53 4.20
N PRO A 187 -0.15 4.97 5.47
CA PRO A 187 -0.80 6.18 5.96
C PRO A 187 -0.53 7.37 5.05
N SER A 188 -1.58 7.92 4.46
CA SER A 188 -1.52 9.00 3.47
C SER A 188 -2.57 10.06 3.73
N LEU A 189 -2.25 11.31 3.38
CA LEU A 189 -3.14 12.46 3.47
C LEU A 189 -3.34 13.06 2.07
N GLY A 190 -4.60 13.23 1.67
CA GLY A 190 -5.00 13.84 0.41
C GLY A 190 -4.64 15.32 0.35
N VAL A 191 -3.86 15.70 -0.66
CA VAL A 191 -3.49 17.08 -0.97
C VAL A 191 -3.57 17.32 -2.47
N SER A 192 -3.75 18.55 -2.89
CA SER A 192 -3.64 18.89 -4.29
C SER A 192 -2.17 19.01 -4.69
N TYR A 193 -1.76 18.33 -5.75
CA TYR A 193 -0.47 18.60 -6.37
C TYR A 193 -0.65 19.55 -7.54
N VAL A 194 0.18 20.60 -7.54
CA VAL A 194 0.19 21.62 -8.59
C VAL A 194 1.58 21.72 -9.22
N ILE A 195 1.65 21.98 -10.51
CA ILE A 195 2.88 22.18 -11.27
C ILE A 195 2.96 23.64 -11.71
N ALA A 196 4.11 24.28 -11.52
CA ALA A 196 4.35 25.65 -11.95
C ALA A 196 4.46 25.73 -13.48
N LEU A 197 3.59 26.52 -14.10
CA LEU A 197 3.60 26.84 -15.52
C LEU A 197 4.46 28.08 -15.77
N ASP A 198 4.50 28.99 -14.79
CA ASP A 198 5.25 30.24 -14.77
C ASP A 198 6.32 30.23 -13.66
N GLY A 199 7.26 31.17 -13.76
CA GLY A 199 8.33 31.33 -12.80
C GLY A 199 9.69 31.39 -13.47
N TYR A 200 10.74 31.15 -12.69
CA TYR A 200 12.11 31.10 -13.26
C TYR A 200 12.24 29.94 -14.25
N PHE A 201 12.86 30.22 -15.40
CA PHE A 201 13.28 29.12 -16.25
C PHE A 201 14.46 28.39 -15.56
N PRO A 202 14.29 27.08 -15.23
CA PRO A 202 15.35 26.35 -14.57
C PRO A 202 16.55 26.21 -15.51
N GLN A 203 17.74 26.67 -15.09
CA GLN A 203 18.98 26.50 -15.83
C GLN A 203 20.04 25.83 -14.96
N PRO A 204 20.80 24.87 -15.48
CA PRO A 204 21.93 24.30 -14.76
C PRO A 204 22.97 25.40 -14.45
N GLY A 205 23.38 25.52 -13.18
CA GLY A 205 24.47 26.43 -12.77
C GLY A 205 24.08 27.91 -12.65
N ALA A 206 22.94 28.37 -13.12
CA ALA A 206 22.49 29.73 -12.85
C ALA A 206 21.73 29.76 -11.53
N GLY A 207 22.24 30.42 -10.52
CA GLY A 207 21.61 30.55 -9.20
C GLY A 207 20.30 31.34 -9.29
N GLY A 208 19.15 30.64 -9.29
CA GLY A 208 17.85 31.24 -9.04
C GLY A 208 17.55 31.17 -7.55
N THR A 209 17.65 32.28 -6.85
CA THR A 209 17.47 32.32 -5.39
C THR A 209 16.07 32.79 -4.96
N GLY A 210 15.13 32.91 -5.88
CA GLY A 210 13.82 33.46 -5.53
C GLY A 210 12.65 32.74 -6.23
N GLY A 211 11.70 32.25 -5.47
CA GLY A 211 10.42 31.78 -5.93
C GLY A 211 10.38 30.43 -6.64
N SER A 212 9.22 30.16 -7.22
CA SER A 212 8.97 28.92 -7.96
C SER A 212 9.65 28.94 -9.33
N PHE A 213 10.05 27.79 -9.81
CA PHE A 213 10.59 27.61 -11.16
C PHE A 213 9.68 26.70 -11.99
N ILE A 214 9.70 26.93 -13.30
CA ILE A 214 8.87 26.20 -14.26
C ILE A 214 9.12 24.69 -14.12
N GLY A 215 8.03 23.91 -13.99
CA GLY A 215 8.08 22.45 -13.80
C GLY A 215 8.28 22.00 -12.36
N GLN A 216 8.38 22.91 -11.39
CA GLN A 216 8.32 22.57 -9.97
C GLN A 216 6.95 22.01 -9.61
N VAL A 217 6.93 20.87 -8.88
CA VAL A 217 5.69 20.26 -8.39
C VAL A 217 5.60 20.48 -6.88
N SER A 218 4.52 21.11 -6.44
CA SER A 218 4.29 21.50 -5.06
C SER A 218 2.98 20.93 -4.54
N ALA A 219 2.93 20.65 -3.24
CA ALA A 219 1.70 20.29 -2.56
C ALA A 219 0.96 21.54 -2.08
N PHE A 220 -0.35 21.53 -2.24
CA PHE A 220 -1.24 22.63 -1.89
C PHE A 220 -2.46 22.13 -1.12
N ALA A 221 -2.79 22.79 -0.03
CA ALA A 221 -3.90 22.38 0.85
C ALA A 221 -5.29 22.89 0.38
N GLY A 222 -5.35 23.64 -0.72
CA GLY A 222 -6.60 24.12 -1.34
C GLY A 222 -7.10 23.19 -2.43
N ASN A 223 -8.31 23.48 -2.92
CA ASN A 223 -9.04 22.69 -3.92
C ASN A 223 -9.08 23.34 -5.33
N PHE A 224 -8.23 24.32 -5.59
CA PHE A 224 -8.06 24.94 -6.91
C PHE A 224 -6.58 25.19 -7.18
N ALA A 225 -6.20 25.24 -8.45
CA ALA A 225 -4.84 25.60 -8.82
C ALA A 225 -4.64 27.12 -8.72
N PRO A 226 -3.63 27.60 -7.97
CA PRO A 226 -3.26 29.01 -7.96
C PRO A 226 -2.89 29.54 -9.35
N GLY A 227 -3.01 30.83 -9.60
CA GLY A 227 -2.55 31.44 -10.85
C GLY A 227 -1.09 31.14 -11.12
N GLY A 228 -0.72 30.90 -12.37
CA GLY A 228 0.62 30.44 -12.76
C GLY A 228 0.91 28.96 -12.51
N TYR A 229 -0.09 28.20 -11.97
CA TYR A 229 0.00 26.76 -11.74
C TYR A 229 -1.15 26.02 -12.42
N ALA A 230 -0.94 24.77 -12.72
CA ALA A 230 -1.97 23.80 -13.09
C ALA A 230 -1.98 22.64 -12.10
N PHE A 231 -3.09 21.89 -12.02
CA PHE A 231 -3.08 20.63 -11.33
C PHE A 231 -2.15 19.64 -12.05
N ALA A 232 -1.41 18.85 -11.28
CA ALA A 232 -0.64 17.73 -11.80
C ALA A 232 -1.57 16.51 -11.99
N ASP A 233 -2.47 16.62 -12.96
CA ASP A 233 -3.61 15.72 -13.20
C ASP A 233 -3.55 15.00 -14.55
N GLY A 234 -2.39 15.04 -15.23
CA GLY A 234 -2.22 14.43 -16.54
C GLY A 234 -2.86 15.21 -17.70
N SER A 235 -3.29 16.44 -17.48
CA SER A 235 -3.85 17.28 -18.54
C SER A 235 -2.88 17.45 -19.69
N VAL A 236 -3.44 17.42 -20.92
CA VAL A 236 -2.67 17.60 -22.15
C VAL A 236 -2.70 19.08 -22.53
N LEU A 237 -1.53 19.68 -22.66
CA LEU A 237 -1.33 21.09 -22.99
C LEU A 237 -0.80 21.29 -24.41
N SER A 238 -1.12 22.46 -25.02
CA SER A 238 -0.53 22.90 -26.27
C SER A 238 0.94 23.30 -26.08
N ILE A 239 1.84 22.80 -26.92
CA ILE A 239 3.25 23.20 -26.92
C ILE A 239 3.40 24.67 -27.25
N ALA A 240 2.61 25.17 -28.21
CA ALA A 240 2.69 26.56 -28.68
C ALA A 240 2.42 27.57 -27.55
N ASP A 241 1.51 27.24 -26.64
CA ASP A 241 1.14 28.12 -25.53
C ASP A 241 2.04 27.92 -24.28
N ASN A 242 2.80 26.80 -24.21
CA ASN A 242 3.58 26.42 -23.05
C ASN A 242 5.01 25.98 -23.42
N ILE A 243 5.66 26.69 -24.36
CA ILE A 243 7.00 26.32 -24.89
C ILE A 243 8.03 26.15 -23.77
N SER A 244 8.02 27.06 -22.80
CA SER A 244 9.00 27.03 -21.68
C SER A 244 8.84 25.76 -20.85
N LEU A 245 7.61 25.37 -20.48
CA LEU A 245 7.36 24.15 -19.72
C LEU A 245 7.69 22.92 -20.55
N PHE A 246 7.28 22.90 -21.83
CA PHE A 246 7.61 21.78 -22.72
C PHE A 246 9.13 21.56 -22.86
N SER A 247 9.93 22.64 -22.91
CA SER A 247 11.39 22.51 -22.98
C SER A 247 12.01 21.88 -21.72
N VAL A 248 11.30 21.95 -20.57
CA VAL A 248 11.74 21.38 -19.29
C VAL A 248 11.33 19.92 -19.15
N ILE A 249 10.05 19.59 -19.43
CA ILE A 249 9.49 18.27 -19.14
C ILE A 249 9.34 17.37 -20.37
N GLY A 250 9.36 17.95 -21.58
CA GLY A 250 9.22 17.20 -22.82
C GLY A 250 7.93 16.39 -22.86
N THR A 251 8.03 15.19 -23.41
CA THR A 251 6.94 14.21 -23.49
C THR A 251 7.05 13.11 -22.42
N THR A 252 7.80 13.35 -21.35
CA THR A 252 8.04 12.37 -20.27
C THR A 252 6.74 11.81 -19.71
N TYR A 253 5.68 12.60 -19.65
CA TYR A 253 4.38 12.24 -19.07
C TYR A 253 3.31 11.98 -20.15
N GLY A 254 3.63 12.12 -21.43
CA GLY A 254 2.74 11.86 -22.56
C GLY A 254 2.60 13.04 -23.54
N GLY A 255 1.63 12.96 -24.43
CA GLY A 255 1.43 13.89 -25.54
C GLY A 255 2.07 13.39 -26.84
N ASP A 256 1.86 14.13 -27.95
CA ASP A 256 2.38 13.76 -29.27
C ASP A 256 3.78 14.33 -29.57
N GLY A 257 4.27 15.25 -28.73
CA GLY A 257 5.57 15.90 -28.89
C GLY A 257 5.71 16.82 -30.08
N ALA A 258 4.66 16.99 -30.87
CA ALA A 258 4.59 17.89 -32.03
C ALA A 258 3.72 19.10 -31.74
N ASN A 259 2.52 18.88 -31.21
CA ASN A 259 1.57 19.94 -30.87
C ASN A 259 1.22 19.95 -29.39
N THR A 260 1.36 18.77 -28.72
CA THR A 260 0.89 18.58 -27.36
C THR A 260 1.91 17.82 -26.50
N PHE A 261 1.84 18.06 -25.20
CA PHE A 261 2.52 17.30 -24.16
C PHE A 261 1.61 17.18 -22.94
N ALA A 262 1.84 16.19 -22.08
CA ALA A 262 1.04 15.97 -20.89
C ALA A 262 1.78 16.42 -19.62
N LEU A 263 1.02 16.86 -18.63
CA LEU A 263 1.48 17.09 -17.27
C LEU A 263 1.62 15.76 -16.51
N PRO A 264 2.42 15.71 -15.45
CA PRO A 264 2.43 14.57 -14.51
C PRO A 264 1.02 14.29 -13.98
N ASP A 265 0.61 13.02 -13.91
CA ASP A 265 -0.67 12.62 -13.30
C ASP A 265 -0.43 12.06 -11.88
N LEU A 266 -0.65 12.89 -10.89
CA LEU A 266 -0.52 12.57 -9.46
C LEU A 266 -1.86 12.26 -8.78
N ARG A 267 -2.97 12.22 -9.52
CA ARG A 267 -4.28 11.86 -8.95
C ARG A 267 -4.25 10.44 -8.38
N GLY A 268 -4.56 10.30 -7.10
CA GLY A 268 -4.50 9.02 -6.40
C GLY A 268 -3.09 8.46 -6.21
N ARG A 269 -2.03 9.24 -6.47
CA ARG A 269 -0.63 8.81 -6.40
C ARG A 269 0.17 9.64 -5.41
N THR A 270 1.17 9.00 -4.81
CA THR A 270 2.25 9.70 -4.11
C THR A 270 3.43 9.92 -5.05
N ILE A 271 4.32 10.81 -4.68
CA ILE A 271 5.58 11.01 -5.40
C ILE A 271 6.62 10.05 -4.82
N ILE A 272 7.33 9.33 -5.70
CA ILE A 272 8.53 8.55 -5.38
C ILE A 272 9.72 9.19 -6.10
N GLY A 273 10.88 9.24 -5.46
CA GLY A 273 12.08 9.83 -6.08
C GLY A 273 12.59 8.98 -7.24
N ALA A 274 12.81 9.61 -8.39
CA ALA A 274 13.47 8.97 -9.52
C ALA A 274 14.93 8.62 -9.18
N GLY A 275 15.46 7.56 -9.82
CA GLY A 275 16.78 7.02 -9.58
C GLY A 275 16.76 5.73 -8.77
N GLN A 276 17.95 5.16 -8.54
CA GLN A 276 18.13 3.95 -7.76
C GLN A 276 18.71 4.29 -6.38
N GLY A 277 17.91 4.12 -5.33
CA GLY A 277 18.37 4.19 -3.96
C GLY A 277 19.12 2.91 -3.54
N PRO A 278 19.88 2.94 -2.43
CA PRO A 278 20.56 1.76 -1.92
C PRO A 278 19.59 0.61 -1.66
N SER A 279 19.83 -0.53 -2.29
CA SER A 279 19.00 -1.76 -2.22
C SER A 279 17.54 -1.58 -2.67
N LEU A 280 17.26 -0.57 -3.48
CA LEU A 280 15.94 -0.31 -4.05
C LEU A 280 15.96 -0.50 -5.58
N THR A 281 14.79 -0.67 -6.15
CA THR A 281 14.60 -0.74 -7.61
C THR A 281 14.89 0.61 -8.26
N LEU A 282 15.41 0.59 -9.49
CA LEU A 282 15.56 1.80 -10.30
C LEU A 282 14.17 2.26 -10.79
N HIS A 283 13.85 3.52 -10.53
CA HIS A 283 12.68 4.18 -11.08
C HIS A 283 13.13 5.34 -11.99
N ASN A 284 12.72 5.30 -13.24
CA ASN A 284 12.99 6.41 -14.16
C ASN A 284 11.99 7.54 -13.93
N LEU A 285 12.37 8.74 -14.32
CA LEU A 285 11.47 9.89 -14.29
C LEU A 285 10.21 9.58 -15.12
N GLY A 286 9.03 9.75 -14.54
CA GLY A 286 7.74 9.45 -15.17
C GLY A 286 7.23 8.02 -14.97
N ASP A 287 8.02 7.11 -14.37
CA ASP A 287 7.54 5.75 -14.08
C ASP A 287 6.34 5.78 -13.13
N VAL A 288 5.31 5.03 -13.49
CA VAL A 288 4.12 4.80 -12.67
C VAL A 288 4.20 3.40 -12.09
N VAL A 289 4.17 3.29 -10.78
CA VAL A 289 4.35 2.01 -10.06
C VAL A 289 3.34 1.85 -8.94
N GLY A 290 3.17 0.62 -8.50
CA GLY A 290 2.36 0.27 -7.33
C GLY A 290 0.85 0.18 -7.61
N ALA A 291 0.12 -0.26 -6.61
CA ALA A 291 -1.32 -0.47 -6.64
C ALA A 291 -1.98 -0.18 -5.30
N GLU A 292 -3.24 0.26 -5.29
CA GLU A 292 -4.01 0.47 -4.05
C GLU A 292 -4.30 -0.85 -3.32
N GLN A 293 -4.42 -1.93 -4.08
CA GLN A 293 -4.77 -3.24 -3.57
C GLN A 293 -3.92 -4.32 -4.25
N VAL A 294 -3.56 -5.35 -3.49
CA VAL A 294 -2.77 -6.49 -3.96
C VAL A 294 -3.52 -7.79 -3.63
N SER A 295 -3.74 -8.64 -4.62
CA SER A 295 -4.24 -10.00 -4.42
C SER A 295 -3.09 -10.98 -4.31
N LEU A 296 -3.14 -11.83 -3.30
CA LEU A 296 -2.12 -12.84 -3.08
C LEU A 296 -2.33 -14.05 -4.02
N ASN A 297 -1.24 -14.63 -4.46
CA ASN A 297 -1.22 -15.96 -5.07
C ASN A 297 -0.70 -17.00 -4.08
N GLN A 298 -0.87 -18.29 -4.38
CA GLN A 298 -0.42 -19.37 -3.51
C GLN A 298 1.09 -19.35 -3.26
N GLN A 299 1.89 -18.84 -4.20
CA GLN A 299 3.34 -18.76 -4.06
C GLN A 299 3.80 -17.68 -3.07
N GLN A 300 2.93 -16.75 -2.72
CA GLN A 300 3.17 -15.70 -1.74
C GLN A 300 2.69 -16.09 -0.33
N MET A 301 2.00 -17.21 -0.23
CA MET A 301 1.50 -17.75 1.03
C MET A 301 2.61 -18.56 1.72
N PRO A 302 2.87 -18.33 3.03
CA PRO A 302 3.80 -19.15 3.80
C PRO A 302 3.37 -20.63 3.79
N THR A 303 4.35 -21.52 3.71
CA THR A 303 4.11 -22.96 3.92
C THR A 303 3.58 -23.20 5.33
N HIS A 304 2.54 -24.00 5.44
CA HIS A 304 1.90 -24.29 6.72
C HIS A 304 1.25 -25.67 6.72
N THR A 305 0.99 -26.18 7.90
CA THR A 305 0.36 -27.47 8.13
C THR A 305 -0.84 -27.31 9.06
N HIS A 306 -1.75 -28.26 8.98
CA HIS A 306 -2.88 -28.37 9.91
C HIS A 306 -2.85 -29.72 10.61
N THR A 307 -3.22 -29.73 11.87
CA THR A 307 -3.46 -31.00 12.59
C THR A 307 -4.84 -31.52 12.24
N VAL A 308 -4.94 -32.82 11.97
CA VAL A 308 -6.23 -33.52 11.87
C VAL A 308 -6.57 -33.99 13.27
N VAL A 309 -7.64 -33.45 13.85
CA VAL A 309 -8.17 -33.95 15.12
C VAL A 309 -9.05 -35.17 14.79
N PRO A 310 -8.66 -36.38 15.15
CA PRO A 310 -9.46 -37.56 14.84
C PRO A 310 -10.74 -37.53 15.67
N ASN A 311 -11.85 -37.30 15.03
CA ASN A 311 -13.17 -37.47 15.66
C ASN A 311 -13.76 -38.85 15.31
N PHE A 312 -12.88 -39.87 15.21
CA PHE A 312 -13.29 -41.24 14.96
C PHE A 312 -13.11 -42.08 16.20
N SER A 313 -14.20 -42.64 16.70
CA SER A 313 -14.25 -43.69 17.70
C SER A 313 -13.64 -44.99 17.16
N ASN A 314 -12.38 -44.97 16.80
CA ASN A 314 -11.62 -46.21 16.57
C ASN A 314 -10.14 -45.97 16.93
N THR A 315 -9.71 -46.72 17.84
CA THR A 315 -8.55 -46.94 18.64
C THR A 315 -7.15 -46.80 17.98
N ASN A 316 -6.88 -45.72 17.24
CA ASN A 316 -5.50 -45.37 16.97
C ASN A 316 -5.37 -43.84 16.75
N PRO A 317 -4.86 -43.08 17.72
CA PRO A 317 -4.68 -41.63 17.59
C PRO A 317 -3.34 -41.34 16.92
N THR A 318 -3.20 -41.60 15.66
CA THR A 318 -2.18 -40.95 14.85
C THR A 318 -2.81 -39.75 14.22
N GLY A 319 -2.72 -38.60 14.88
CA GLY A 319 -3.06 -37.33 14.30
C GLY A 319 -2.25 -37.10 13.01
N GLY A 320 -2.91 -37.17 11.86
CA GLY A 320 -2.27 -36.83 10.59
C GLY A 320 -1.92 -35.35 10.57
N ILE A 321 -0.72 -34.99 10.15
CA ILE A 321 -0.32 -33.62 9.85
C ILE A 321 -0.57 -33.42 8.35
N LEU A 322 -1.41 -32.43 8.01
CA LEU A 322 -1.57 -32.03 6.64
C LEU A 322 -0.43 -31.11 6.25
N ASP A 323 0.29 -31.47 5.23
CA ASP A 323 1.41 -30.67 4.73
C ASP A 323 1.03 -30.02 3.39
N ASN A 324 1.35 -28.74 3.28
CA ASN A 324 1.32 -27.97 2.06
C ASN A 324 2.61 -28.18 1.22
N SER A 325 3.45 -29.14 1.58
CA SER A 325 4.79 -29.32 1.03
C SER A 325 4.86 -29.68 -0.47
N GLY A 326 3.70 -29.93 -1.09
CA GLY A 326 3.65 -30.20 -2.54
C GLY A 326 3.84 -28.98 -3.43
N GLN A 327 3.90 -27.76 -2.89
CA GLN A 327 3.79 -26.59 -3.74
C GLN A 327 4.91 -25.55 -3.67
N LEU A 328 5.76 -25.43 -2.67
CA LEU A 328 6.65 -24.25 -2.70
C LEU A 328 8.03 -24.48 -2.10
N SER A 329 9.03 -24.42 -2.97
CA SER A 329 10.44 -24.31 -2.60
C SER A 329 10.88 -22.88 -2.20
N SER A 330 10.05 -21.85 -2.43
CA SER A 330 10.35 -20.47 -2.05
C SER A 330 9.10 -19.62 -1.95
N ILE A 331 8.94 -18.89 -0.85
CA ILE A 331 7.90 -17.89 -0.68
C ILE A 331 8.25 -16.67 -1.52
N GLN A 332 7.37 -16.30 -2.45
CA GLN A 332 7.56 -15.07 -3.23
C GLN A 332 7.11 -13.85 -2.42
N PRO A 333 7.88 -12.76 -2.44
CA PRO A 333 7.48 -11.53 -1.78
C PRO A 333 6.31 -10.85 -2.49
N ILE A 334 5.52 -10.11 -1.72
CA ILE A 334 4.41 -9.28 -2.18
C ILE A 334 4.96 -7.89 -2.52
N ASP A 335 4.49 -7.29 -3.59
CA ASP A 335 4.76 -5.89 -3.92
C ASP A 335 4.05 -4.98 -2.91
N ASN A 336 4.82 -4.12 -2.24
CA ASN A 336 4.37 -3.21 -1.18
C ASN A 336 4.30 -1.75 -1.64
N MET A 337 4.37 -1.51 -2.95
CA MET A 337 4.32 -0.15 -3.48
C MET A 337 2.86 0.30 -3.67
N GLN A 338 2.45 1.37 -2.99
CA GLN A 338 1.18 2.04 -3.30
C GLN A 338 1.29 2.81 -4.63
N PRO A 339 0.16 3.26 -5.24
CA PRO A 339 0.20 4.03 -6.46
C PRO A 339 1.14 5.22 -6.36
N SER A 340 2.16 5.27 -7.19
CA SER A 340 3.25 6.25 -7.14
C SER A 340 3.64 6.71 -8.54
N LEU A 341 4.09 7.96 -8.64
CA LEU A 341 4.70 8.54 -9.83
C LEU A 341 6.13 8.96 -9.50
N ALA A 342 7.08 8.52 -10.30
CA ALA A 342 8.49 8.86 -10.13
C ALA A 342 8.78 10.28 -10.64
N LEU A 343 9.20 11.16 -9.74
CA LEU A 343 9.67 12.51 -10.02
C LEU A 343 11.06 12.70 -9.39
N ASN A 344 11.82 13.69 -9.89
CA ASN A 344 13.04 14.07 -9.24
C ASN A 344 12.76 14.87 -7.96
N TYR A 345 13.39 14.50 -6.85
CA TYR A 345 13.45 15.35 -5.69
C TYR A 345 14.73 16.18 -5.69
N LEU A 346 14.57 17.47 -5.47
CA LEU A 346 15.64 18.45 -5.39
C LEU A 346 15.72 19.00 -3.97
N ILE A 347 16.94 19.35 -3.53
CA ILE A 347 17.20 20.10 -2.30
C ILE A 347 17.88 21.40 -2.63
N ALA A 348 17.43 22.51 -2.03
CA ALA A 348 18.06 23.81 -2.17
C ALA A 348 19.40 23.83 -1.44
N THR A 349 20.46 24.03 -2.19
CA THR A 349 21.84 24.22 -1.69
C THR A 349 22.25 25.69 -1.57
N GLN A 350 21.42 26.57 -2.13
CA GLN A 350 21.47 28.02 -2.02
C GLN A 350 20.06 28.54 -1.69
N GLY A 351 20.00 29.69 -1.04
CA GLY A 351 18.73 30.27 -0.64
C GLY A 351 18.89 31.04 0.69
N ILE A 352 17.78 31.53 1.20
CA ILE A 352 17.73 32.23 2.48
C ILE A 352 17.95 31.22 3.61
N TYR A 353 18.87 31.57 4.52
CA TYR A 353 19.02 30.77 5.73
C TYR A 353 17.77 30.88 6.60
N PRO A 354 17.11 29.77 6.94
CA PRO A 354 15.93 29.81 7.75
C PRO A 354 16.23 30.34 9.15
N SER A 355 15.58 31.44 9.57
CA SER A 355 15.67 32.00 10.91
C SER A 355 14.34 31.91 11.63
N ARG A 356 14.33 31.72 12.97
CA ARG A 356 13.09 31.60 13.75
C ARG A 356 12.27 32.88 13.78
N ASP A 357 12.91 34.03 13.65
CA ASP A 357 12.31 35.34 13.88
C ASP A 357 11.88 36.09 12.61
N GLY A 358 12.02 35.49 11.43
CA GLY A 358 11.60 36.12 10.18
C GLY A 358 11.97 35.28 8.98
N GLY A 359 10.99 34.75 8.31
CA GLY A 359 11.10 34.22 6.97
C GLY A 359 10.69 35.28 5.97
N VAL A 360 11.46 35.50 4.92
CA VAL A 360 10.98 36.22 3.75
C VAL A 360 10.01 35.26 3.06
N ALA A 361 8.75 35.60 3.10
CA ALA A 361 7.70 34.79 2.53
C ALA A 361 7.95 34.61 1.01
N GLY A 362 7.98 33.37 0.53
CA GLY A 362 8.02 33.02 -0.88
C GLY A 362 9.41 32.78 -1.49
N GLU A 363 10.49 33.10 -0.82
CA GLU A 363 11.81 32.77 -1.34
C GLU A 363 12.22 31.34 -1.04
N THR A 364 13.12 30.78 -1.86
CA THR A 364 13.73 29.48 -1.64
C THR A 364 14.50 29.45 -0.33
N LEU A 365 14.15 28.57 0.57
CA LEU A 365 14.87 28.37 1.82
C LEU A 365 16.00 27.36 1.62
N LEU A 366 17.17 27.66 2.17
CA LEU A 366 18.28 26.71 2.21
C LEU A 366 17.86 25.42 2.91
N GLY A 367 17.99 24.27 2.24
CA GLY A 367 17.56 22.97 2.76
C GLY A 367 16.07 22.63 2.48
N GLU A 368 15.37 23.44 1.71
CA GLU A 368 14.04 23.11 1.18
C GLU A 368 14.12 21.94 0.21
N VAL A 369 13.15 21.02 0.28
CA VAL A 369 13.03 19.87 -0.61
C VAL A 369 11.75 20.02 -1.44
N THR A 370 11.88 19.90 -2.76
CA THR A 370 10.74 20.00 -3.69
C THR A 370 10.80 18.91 -4.74
N ALA A 371 9.66 18.57 -5.34
CA ALA A 371 9.60 17.71 -6.50
C ALA A 371 9.72 18.51 -7.79
N PHE A 372 10.33 17.91 -8.81
CA PHE A 372 10.58 18.52 -10.11
C PHE A 372 10.30 17.54 -11.24
N ALA A 373 9.54 17.99 -12.20
CA ALA A 373 9.14 17.19 -13.35
C ALA A 373 10.20 17.13 -14.48
N GLY A 374 11.27 17.91 -14.38
CA GLY A 374 12.39 17.91 -15.34
C GLY A 374 13.52 16.94 -14.93
N ASN A 375 14.49 16.76 -15.81
CA ASN A 375 15.55 15.75 -15.70
C ASN A 375 16.94 16.31 -15.30
N TYR A 376 17.02 17.55 -14.84
CA TYR A 376 18.28 18.19 -14.39
C TYR A 376 18.03 19.02 -13.12
N ALA A 377 19.08 19.28 -12.34
CA ALA A 377 18.98 20.16 -11.19
C ALA A 377 19.21 21.62 -11.61
N PRO A 378 18.26 22.53 -11.35
CA PRO A 378 18.46 23.97 -11.56
C PRO A 378 19.62 24.52 -10.72
N GLY A 379 20.17 25.67 -11.10
CA GLY A 379 21.18 26.35 -10.29
C GLY A 379 20.65 26.68 -8.88
N GLY A 380 21.49 26.48 -7.88
CA GLY A 380 21.10 26.60 -6.46
C GLY A 380 20.43 25.38 -5.87
N TRP A 381 20.14 24.36 -6.68
CA TRP A 381 19.54 23.09 -6.28
C TRP A 381 20.45 21.91 -6.59
N ALA A 382 20.30 20.84 -5.84
CA ALA A 382 20.92 19.54 -6.10
C ALA A 382 19.87 18.43 -6.05
N PHE A 383 20.14 17.32 -6.73
CA PHE A 383 19.32 16.12 -6.53
C PHE A 383 19.42 15.63 -5.08
N ALA A 384 18.31 15.25 -4.49
CA ALA A 384 18.25 14.61 -3.18
C ALA A 384 18.62 13.11 -3.32
N ASP A 385 19.90 12.85 -3.65
CA ASP A 385 20.44 11.54 -4.03
C ASP A 385 21.46 10.98 -3.02
N GLY A 386 21.51 11.55 -1.82
CA GLY A 386 22.40 11.07 -0.75
C GLY A 386 23.88 11.40 -0.93
N ARG A 387 24.25 12.23 -1.90
CA ARG A 387 25.66 12.59 -2.12
C ARG A 387 26.28 13.29 -0.93
N LEU A 388 27.57 13.07 -0.72
CA LEU A 388 28.35 13.75 0.30
C LEU A 388 28.79 15.13 -0.19
N LEU A 389 28.62 16.14 0.65
CA LEU A 389 29.12 17.50 0.45
C LEU A 389 30.22 17.82 1.47
N ALA A 390 31.18 18.61 1.05
CA ALA A 390 32.23 19.12 1.95
C ALA A 390 31.65 20.22 2.87
N ILE A 391 31.82 20.09 4.17
CA ILE A 391 31.35 21.07 5.17
C ILE A 391 31.97 22.43 4.92
N ALA A 392 33.26 22.49 4.61
CA ALA A 392 33.98 23.73 4.40
C ALA A 392 33.38 24.66 3.34
N GLN A 393 32.71 24.07 2.33
CA GLN A 393 32.06 24.78 1.22
C GLN A 393 30.55 24.99 1.42
N ASN A 394 29.94 24.29 2.41
CA ASN A 394 28.49 24.26 2.61
C ASN A 394 28.14 24.42 4.11
N GLN A 395 28.84 25.30 4.82
CA GLN A 395 28.69 25.45 6.27
C GLN A 395 27.26 25.79 6.71
N ALA A 396 26.61 26.69 5.98
CA ALA A 396 25.23 27.08 6.29
C ALA A 396 24.25 25.90 6.12
N LEU A 397 24.38 25.12 5.05
CA LEU A 397 23.55 23.94 4.84
C LEU A 397 23.85 22.85 5.88
N PHE A 398 25.14 22.65 6.22
CA PHE A 398 25.52 21.72 7.28
C PHE A 398 24.94 22.11 8.65
N SER A 399 24.88 23.40 8.97
CA SER A 399 24.28 23.84 10.25
C SER A 399 22.81 23.53 10.38
N LEU A 400 22.10 23.34 9.24
CA LEU A 400 20.69 22.95 9.19
C LEU A 400 20.48 21.43 9.20
N LEU A 401 21.25 20.72 8.38
CA LEU A 401 21.08 19.29 8.17
C LEU A 401 21.86 18.44 9.17
N GLY A 402 22.98 18.95 9.65
CA GLY A 402 23.91 18.17 10.48
C GLY A 402 24.32 16.88 9.76
N THR A 403 24.30 15.79 10.49
CA THR A 403 24.53 14.41 9.98
C THR A 403 23.26 13.58 9.93
N SER A 404 22.08 14.21 9.93
CA SER A 404 20.79 13.51 9.95
C SER A 404 20.62 12.55 8.77
N PHE A 405 21.30 12.82 7.65
CA PHE A 405 21.24 12.00 6.44
C PHE A 405 22.56 11.23 6.17
N GLY A 406 23.58 11.39 7.01
CA GLY A 406 24.89 10.72 6.92
C GLY A 406 26.07 11.69 6.80
N GLY A 407 27.23 11.14 6.49
CA GLY A 407 28.52 11.85 6.51
C GLY A 407 29.27 11.65 7.82
N ASP A 408 30.51 12.16 7.88
CA ASP A 408 31.37 12.02 9.06
C ASP A 408 31.21 13.17 10.08
N GLY A 409 30.48 14.24 9.72
CA GLY A 409 30.24 15.40 10.57
C GLY A 409 31.49 16.24 10.86
N ARG A 410 32.62 15.95 10.23
CA ARG A 410 33.90 16.64 10.39
C ARG A 410 34.39 17.28 9.11
N LEU A 411 34.35 16.54 8.02
CA LEU A 411 34.73 16.99 6.68
C LEU A 411 33.55 16.97 5.73
N THR A 412 32.62 16.01 5.93
CA THR A 412 31.49 15.77 5.03
C THR A 412 30.18 15.59 5.78
N PHE A 413 29.11 15.91 5.08
CA PHE A 413 27.71 15.53 5.43
C PHE A 413 26.98 15.08 4.17
N ALA A 414 25.92 14.31 4.35
CA ALA A 414 25.11 13.82 3.23
C ALA A 414 23.86 14.68 3.00
N LEU A 415 23.45 14.78 1.75
CA LEU A 415 22.11 15.22 1.38
C LEU A 415 21.11 14.08 1.65
N PRO A 416 19.79 14.38 1.78
CA PRO A 416 18.75 13.36 1.78
C PRO A 416 18.85 12.45 0.56
N ASP A 417 18.65 11.13 0.73
CA ASP A 417 18.55 10.19 -0.38
C ASP A 417 17.08 9.78 -0.56
N LEU A 418 16.42 10.41 -1.52
CA LEU A 418 15.01 10.16 -1.86
C LEU A 418 14.84 9.27 -3.09
N ARG A 419 15.90 8.77 -3.69
CA ARG A 419 15.81 7.84 -4.83
C ARG A 419 15.07 6.56 -4.42
N GLY A 420 14.02 6.22 -5.13
CA GLY A 420 13.15 5.08 -4.81
C GLY A 420 12.35 5.24 -3.50
N ARG A 421 12.27 6.45 -2.94
CA ARG A 421 11.58 6.72 -1.67
C ARG A 421 10.53 7.80 -1.81
N THR A 422 9.47 7.69 -1.03
CA THR A 422 8.52 8.78 -0.79
C THR A 422 8.90 9.56 0.47
N ILE A 423 8.34 10.73 0.62
CA ILE A 423 8.49 11.53 1.84
C ILE A 423 7.39 11.14 2.82
N VAL A 424 7.78 10.81 4.05
CA VAL A 424 6.88 10.67 5.19
C VAL A 424 7.13 11.81 6.17
N GLY A 425 6.08 12.37 6.76
CA GLY A 425 6.24 13.46 7.72
C GLY A 425 7.00 13.02 8.97
N ALA A 426 8.09 13.70 9.26
CA ALA A 426 8.79 13.59 10.53
C ALA A 426 7.90 14.09 11.67
N GLU A 427 8.29 13.85 12.89
CA GLU A 427 7.56 14.01 14.13
C GLU A 427 6.58 12.84 14.42
N GLY A 428 6.31 12.60 15.68
CA GLY A 428 5.51 11.46 16.13
C GLY A 428 6.30 10.14 16.05
N SER A 429 6.01 9.31 15.05
CA SER A 429 6.62 7.97 14.92
C SER A 429 7.97 7.96 14.20
N TYR A 430 8.38 9.06 13.56
CA TYR A 430 9.60 9.13 12.76
C TYR A 430 10.46 10.32 13.12
N ASN A 431 11.76 10.08 13.26
CA ASN A 431 12.76 11.14 13.39
C ASN A 431 13.17 11.66 12.01
N LEU A 432 13.59 12.91 11.95
CA LEU A 432 14.15 13.51 10.74
C LEU A 432 15.32 12.65 10.20
N GLY A 433 15.29 12.37 8.91
CA GLY A 433 16.29 11.53 8.23
C GLY A 433 16.12 10.02 8.43
N GLN A 434 15.14 9.59 9.21
CA GLN A 434 14.84 8.16 9.39
C GLN A 434 14.28 7.57 8.09
N THR A 435 14.88 6.47 7.64
CA THR A 435 14.33 5.64 6.54
C THR A 435 13.43 4.55 7.10
N SER A 436 12.39 4.21 6.38
CA SER A 436 11.45 3.15 6.75
C SER A 436 10.87 2.48 5.52
N GLY A 437 10.24 1.31 5.74
CA GLY A 437 9.50 0.59 4.71
C GLY A 437 10.37 -0.21 3.74
N THR A 438 9.70 -0.98 2.91
CA THR A 438 10.31 -1.87 1.90
C THR A 438 9.45 -1.91 0.65
N GLU A 439 10.07 -2.12 -0.53
CA GLU A 439 9.33 -2.31 -1.79
C GLU A 439 8.54 -3.63 -1.80
N LYS A 440 9.04 -4.63 -1.09
CA LYS A 440 8.47 -5.97 -1.06
C LYS A 440 8.42 -6.50 0.36
N ILE A 441 7.37 -7.25 0.67
CA ILE A 441 7.19 -7.94 1.95
C ILE A 441 7.07 -9.44 1.72
N SER A 442 7.70 -10.23 2.58
CA SER A 442 7.49 -11.67 2.66
C SER A 442 6.65 -11.98 3.89
N LEU A 443 5.55 -12.68 3.69
CA LEU A 443 4.71 -13.13 4.78
C LEU A 443 5.36 -14.31 5.50
N ASN A 444 5.15 -14.41 6.80
CA ASN A 444 5.47 -15.58 7.61
C ASN A 444 4.18 -16.21 8.17
N LEU A 445 4.31 -17.37 8.80
CA LEU A 445 3.16 -18.09 9.35
C LEU A 445 2.34 -17.25 10.34
N ALA A 446 2.98 -16.38 11.12
CA ALA A 446 2.28 -15.52 12.06
C ALA A 446 1.40 -14.46 11.38
N ASN A 447 1.73 -14.04 10.14
CA ASN A 447 0.93 -13.09 9.36
C ASN A 447 -0.27 -13.76 8.67
N LEU A 448 -0.25 -15.09 8.50
CA LEU A 448 -1.33 -15.82 7.87
C LEU A 448 -2.62 -15.67 8.70
N ALA A 449 -3.76 -15.42 8.05
CA ALA A 449 -5.04 -15.45 8.74
C ALA A 449 -5.26 -16.82 9.38
N SER A 450 -5.71 -16.84 10.62
CA SER A 450 -6.07 -18.08 11.31
C SER A 450 -7.22 -18.76 10.57
N HIS A 451 -7.03 -19.97 10.07
CA HIS A 451 -8.00 -20.68 9.25
C HIS A 451 -7.95 -22.20 9.50
N GLN A 452 -8.94 -22.88 8.98
CA GLN A 452 -9.09 -24.34 9.01
C GLN A 452 -9.74 -24.80 7.69
N HIS A 453 -9.62 -26.10 7.40
CA HIS A 453 -10.24 -26.74 6.23
C HIS A 453 -11.34 -27.69 6.67
N SER A 454 -12.44 -27.77 5.89
CA SER A 454 -13.42 -28.81 6.06
C SER A 454 -12.83 -30.15 5.62
N ILE A 455 -13.16 -31.20 6.33
CA ILE A 455 -12.73 -32.57 6.03
C ILE A 455 -13.94 -33.38 5.63
N THR A 456 -13.90 -33.97 4.45
CA THR A 456 -14.90 -34.96 4.00
C THR A 456 -14.23 -36.29 3.82
N THR A 457 -14.86 -37.35 4.33
CA THR A 457 -14.42 -38.71 4.04
C THR A 457 -14.90 -39.10 2.65
N VAL A 458 -13.98 -39.49 1.78
CA VAL A 458 -14.36 -40.06 0.47
C VAL A 458 -15.00 -41.43 0.71
N PRO A 459 -16.31 -41.62 0.38
CA PRO A 459 -16.94 -42.93 0.53
C PRO A 459 -16.15 -43.94 -0.30
N LEU A 460 -15.82 -45.07 0.31
CA LEU A 460 -15.27 -46.20 -0.44
C LEU A 460 -16.21 -46.52 -1.61
N PRO A 461 -15.70 -46.78 -2.83
CA PRO A 461 -16.52 -47.15 -3.97
C PRO A 461 -17.48 -48.26 -3.56
N GLN A 462 -18.75 -48.14 -3.93
CA GLN A 462 -19.80 -49.14 -3.60
C GLN A 462 -19.42 -50.57 -4.00
N THR A 463 -18.51 -50.71 -4.95
CA THR A 463 -17.89 -52.01 -5.32
C THR A 463 -17.11 -52.66 -4.17
N PHE A 464 -16.48 -51.91 -3.28
CA PHE A 464 -15.77 -52.45 -2.11
C PHE A 464 -16.76 -52.92 -1.04
N THR A 465 -17.85 -52.20 -0.83
CA THR A 465 -18.89 -52.57 0.14
C THR A 465 -19.63 -53.79 -0.35
N LEU A 466 -19.88 -53.89 -1.66
CA LEU A 466 -20.52 -55.07 -2.28
C LEU A 466 -19.57 -56.29 -2.25
N MET A 467 -18.28 -56.11 -2.39
CA MET A 467 -17.29 -57.17 -2.31
C MET A 467 -17.16 -57.75 -0.90
N LEU A 468 -17.15 -56.89 0.13
CA LEU A 468 -17.19 -57.31 1.54
C LEU A 468 -18.51 -58.01 1.90
N ALA A 469 -19.65 -57.48 1.42
CA ALA A 469 -20.94 -58.17 1.61
C ALA A 469 -20.97 -59.50 0.91
N GLY A 470 -20.42 -59.57 -0.34
CA GLY A 470 -20.28 -60.83 -1.09
C GLY A 470 -19.43 -61.87 -0.37
N LEU A 471 -18.29 -61.47 0.18
CA LEU A 471 -17.40 -62.35 0.97
C LEU A 471 -18.05 -62.84 2.26
N GLY A 472 -18.85 -61.95 2.92
CA GLY A 472 -19.66 -62.34 4.10
C GLY A 472 -20.69 -63.39 3.79
N VAL A 473 -21.41 -63.27 2.65
CA VAL A 473 -22.39 -64.24 2.17
C VAL A 473 -21.74 -65.59 1.80
N PHE A 474 -20.59 -65.53 1.11
CA PHE A 474 -19.83 -66.78 0.83
C PHE A 474 -19.35 -67.46 2.11
N GLY A 475 -18.92 -66.68 3.12
CA GLY A 475 -18.49 -67.22 4.41
C GLY A 475 -19.66 -67.96 5.12
N VAL A 476 -20.85 -67.44 5.12
CA VAL A 476 -22.03 -68.04 5.70
C VAL A 476 -22.44 -69.32 4.95
N PHE A 477 -22.37 -69.32 3.62
CA PHE A 477 -22.65 -70.53 2.81
C PHE A 477 -21.60 -71.60 3.03
N ALA A 478 -20.33 -71.28 3.18
CA ALA A 478 -19.27 -72.24 3.50
C ALA A 478 -19.42 -72.84 4.87
N GLN A 479 -19.88 -72.08 5.87
CA GLN A 479 -20.16 -72.63 7.22
C GLN A 479 -21.40 -73.53 7.22
N ARG A 480 -22.45 -73.23 6.50
CA ARG A 480 -23.62 -74.08 6.39
C ARG A 480 -23.32 -75.40 5.68
N ARG A 481 -22.44 -75.37 4.68
CA ARG A 481 -22.00 -76.62 3.99
C ARG A 481 -21.22 -77.55 4.90
N LYS A 482 -20.34 -77.03 5.77
CA LYS A 482 -19.63 -77.80 6.76
C LYS A 482 -20.55 -78.41 7.85
N GLN A 483 -21.65 -77.73 8.23
CA GLN A 483 -22.58 -78.26 9.18
C GLN A 483 -23.44 -79.39 8.62
N ASN A 484 -23.72 -79.40 7.33
CA ASN A 484 -24.48 -80.48 6.70
C ASN A 484 -23.66 -81.74 6.39
N GLU A 485 -22.31 -81.61 6.33
CA GLU A 485 -21.44 -82.78 6.17
C GLU A 485 -21.10 -83.49 7.51
N VAL A 486 -21.46 -82.92 8.65
CA VAL A 486 -21.23 -83.51 9.96
C VAL A 486 -22.50 -84.26 10.48
N THR A 487 -23.63 -84.14 9.76
CA THR A 487 -24.93 -84.76 10.14
C THR A 487 -25.44 -85.79 9.14
N ALA A 488 -24.60 -86.31 8.21
CA ALA A 488 -24.89 -87.42 7.32
C ALA A 488 -24.15 -88.71 7.69
#